data_4baf3da195467f6e7bcaddbbe9705014
#
_entry.id   4baf3da195467f6e7bcaddbbe9705014
#
_cell.length_a   1.000
_cell.length_b   1.000
_cell.length_c   1.000
_cell.angle_alpha   90.00
_cell.angle_beta   90.00
_cell.angle_gamma   90.00
#
_symmetry.space_group_name_H-M   'P 1'
#
loop_
_entity.id
_entity.type
_entity.pdbx_description
1 polymer ?
#
loop_
_entity_poly.entity_id
_entity_poly.type
_entity_poly.pdbx_seq_one_letter_code
_entity_poly.pdbx_strand_id
1 'polypeptide(L)'
;MEFWFEMFRRRWAAAGDDWRGMSEPDKTFLERALDDRTERGALAQTQIAGRLHFLDAADSSWCRSRVLPLSNWTDPLVAEPFWWGVLSYARWNDGLVADGLLAGLIQTAKHLDAFDDDQARRWAGFLASIAVRCEAPPASSWVDEMTAKAGPGERARWIEALGNELEEVDPTVGAAVWDTWLAEYWTRRTRSLPAVLSQAEADALAVLAPRLPAEQFVASVTLVEATSARLDSYGEASRHVSDDLIEACSVEVGRFLTHLMKNTSGQFWGGYDLVPKLKRLVAKPGDWKSLREAALRLSIDLS
;
A
#
# COMPACT_ATOMS: atom_id res chain seq x y z
N MET A 1 10.42 29.33 4.09
CA MET A 1 9.47 28.46 4.82
C MET A 1 10.18 27.64 5.91
N GLU A 2 11.28 26.90 5.63
CA GLU A 2 11.97 26.05 6.61
C GLU A 2 12.42 26.79 7.88
N PHE A 3 13.02 27.98 7.72
CA PHE A 3 13.41 28.79 8.88
C PHE A 3 12.21 29.13 9.78
N TRP A 4 11.05 29.45 9.20
CA TRP A 4 9.84 29.71 9.96
C TRP A 4 9.39 28.48 10.75
N PHE A 5 9.39 27.28 10.14
CA PHE A 5 9.02 26.03 10.82
C PHE A 5 9.98 25.71 11.98
N GLU A 6 11.28 25.96 11.80
CA GLU A 6 12.26 25.74 12.86
C GLU A 6 12.02 26.70 14.05
N MET A 7 11.78 27.98 13.77
CA MET A 7 11.46 28.98 14.81
C MET A 7 10.12 28.68 15.48
N PHE A 8 9.13 28.24 14.71
CA PHE A 8 7.83 27.81 15.24
C PHE A 8 7.98 26.61 16.19
N ARG A 9 8.72 25.57 15.78
CA ARG A 9 9.00 24.38 16.58
C ARG A 9 9.67 24.74 17.92
N ARG A 10 10.63 25.68 17.90
CA ARG A 10 11.31 26.15 19.13
C ARG A 10 10.34 26.86 20.08
N ARG A 11 9.46 27.71 19.55
CA ARG A 11 8.46 28.40 20.37
C ARG A 11 7.46 27.41 20.99
N TRP A 12 6.99 26.45 20.18
CA TRP A 12 6.10 25.40 20.67
C TRP A 12 6.76 24.56 21.79
N ALA A 13 7.99 24.10 21.54
CA ALA A 13 8.74 23.34 22.54
C ALA A 13 8.99 24.15 23.83
N ALA A 14 9.25 25.46 23.73
CA ALA A 14 9.45 26.33 24.89
C ALA A 14 8.15 26.59 25.68
N ALA A 15 6.99 26.57 25.03
CA ALA A 15 5.69 26.73 25.68
C ALA A 15 5.23 25.44 26.40
N GLY A 16 5.67 24.25 25.94
CA GLY A 16 5.31 22.99 26.57
C GLY A 16 3.80 22.86 26.81
N ASP A 17 3.40 22.58 28.06
CA ASP A 17 1.98 22.42 28.45
C ASP A 17 1.15 23.71 28.38
N ASP A 18 1.81 24.87 28.29
CA ASP A 18 1.13 26.17 28.11
C ASP A 18 0.77 26.47 26.65
N TRP A 19 1.11 25.61 25.71
CA TRP A 19 0.76 25.79 24.31
C TRP A 19 -0.77 25.77 24.12
N ARG A 20 -1.29 26.78 23.42
CA ARG A 20 -2.76 26.95 23.18
C ARG A 20 -3.10 27.06 21.69
N GLY A 21 -2.22 26.58 20.83
CA GLY A 21 -2.35 26.69 19.37
C GLY A 21 -1.49 27.81 18.77
N MET A 22 -1.56 27.94 17.46
CA MET A 22 -0.77 28.94 16.72
C MET A 22 -1.24 30.37 17.05
N SER A 23 -0.28 31.29 17.10
CA SER A 23 -0.58 32.71 17.24
C SER A 23 -1.20 33.29 15.96
N GLU A 24 -1.96 34.38 16.09
CA GLU A 24 -2.55 35.07 14.91
C GLU A 24 -1.51 35.54 13.87
N PRO A 25 -0.32 36.05 14.26
CA PRO A 25 0.73 36.33 13.29
C PRO A 25 1.22 35.09 12.51
N ASP A 26 1.31 33.92 13.18
CA ASP A 26 1.70 32.68 12.54
C ASP A 26 0.64 32.19 11.54
N LYS A 27 -0.63 32.23 11.93
CA LYS A 27 -1.76 31.91 11.06
C LYS A 27 -1.79 32.81 9.85
N THR A 28 -1.73 34.13 10.05
CA THR A 28 -1.71 35.12 8.97
C THR A 28 -0.56 34.89 7.98
N PHE A 29 0.63 34.54 8.49
CA PHE A 29 1.78 34.23 7.62
C PHE A 29 1.51 33.01 6.73
N LEU A 30 1.03 31.91 7.32
CA LEU A 30 0.72 30.69 6.57
C LEU A 30 -0.44 30.87 5.60
N GLU A 31 -1.49 31.59 6.01
CA GLU A 31 -2.66 31.85 5.16
C GLU A 31 -2.30 32.67 3.91
N ARG A 32 -1.44 33.68 4.04
CA ARG A 32 -0.92 34.41 2.89
C ARG A 32 -0.17 33.49 1.91
N ALA A 33 0.56 32.52 2.44
CA ALA A 33 1.28 31.55 1.59
C ALA A 33 0.31 30.55 0.93
N LEU A 34 -0.77 30.13 1.62
CA LEU A 34 -1.78 29.25 1.09
C LEU A 34 -2.69 29.93 0.05
N ASP A 35 -2.93 31.23 0.19
CA ASP A 35 -3.78 32.02 -0.70
C ASP A 35 -3.03 32.54 -1.94
N ASP A 36 -1.68 32.44 -1.97
CA ASP A 36 -0.84 32.82 -3.10
C ASP A 36 -1.00 31.82 -4.26
N ARG A 37 -1.51 32.28 -5.41
CA ARG A 37 -1.76 31.49 -6.61
C ARG A 37 -0.59 31.51 -7.63
N THR A 38 0.56 32.02 -7.23
CA THR A 38 1.77 31.98 -8.05
C THR A 38 2.53 30.66 -7.86
N GLU A 39 3.53 30.42 -8.72
CA GLU A 39 4.46 29.28 -8.56
C GLU A 39 5.14 29.29 -7.18
N ARG A 40 5.44 30.47 -6.65
CA ARG A 40 5.99 30.61 -5.28
C ARG A 40 5.00 30.15 -4.23
N GLY A 41 3.72 30.48 -4.42
CA GLY A 41 2.64 30.00 -3.57
C GLY A 41 2.48 28.47 -3.63
N ALA A 42 2.55 27.86 -4.82
CA ALA A 42 2.51 26.42 -4.98
C ALA A 42 3.65 25.72 -4.25
N LEU A 43 4.88 26.24 -4.32
CA LEU A 43 6.01 25.73 -3.55
C LEU A 43 5.79 25.88 -2.03
N ALA A 44 5.20 26.99 -1.59
CA ALA A 44 4.89 27.20 -0.18
C ALA A 44 3.78 26.23 0.31
N GLN A 45 2.75 26.03 -0.49
CA GLN A 45 1.69 25.04 -0.23
C GLN A 45 2.26 23.61 -0.08
N THR A 46 3.15 23.20 -0.99
CA THR A 46 3.88 21.92 -0.93
C THR A 46 4.64 21.78 0.41
N GLN A 47 5.38 22.82 0.83
CA GLN A 47 6.12 22.82 2.08
C GLN A 47 5.20 22.74 3.32
N ILE A 48 4.05 23.45 3.28
CA ILE A 48 3.06 23.44 4.36
C ILE A 48 2.38 22.06 4.43
N ALA A 49 1.92 21.53 3.30
CA ALA A 49 1.28 20.22 3.21
C ALA A 49 2.19 19.07 3.66
N GLY A 50 3.49 19.14 3.31
CA GLY A 50 4.48 18.16 3.78
C GLY A 50 4.65 18.12 5.31
N ARG A 51 4.12 19.11 6.02
CA ARG A 51 4.13 19.17 7.50
C ARG A 51 2.73 19.08 8.11
N LEU A 52 1.75 18.54 7.35
CA LEU A 52 0.35 18.45 7.73
C LEU A 52 0.18 17.88 9.15
N HIS A 53 0.80 16.73 9.47
CA HIS A 53 0.69 16.11 10.79
C HIS A 53 1.27 16.97 11.94
N PHE A 54 2.34 17.73 11.64
CA PHE A 54 2.95 18.64 12.60
C PHE A 54 2.04 19.83 12.87
N LEU A 55 1.41 20.39 11.83
CA LEU A 55 0.46 21.50 11.96
C LEU A 55 -0.83 21.07 12.64
N ASP A 56 -1.32 19.85 12.36
CA ASP A 56 -2.46 19.27 13.07
C ASP A 56 -2.17 19.09 14.57
N ALA A 57 -1.00 18.62 14.91
CA ALA A 57 -0.59 18.52 16.32
C ALA A 57 -0.43 19.88 17.01
N ALA A 58 0.00 20.92 16.29
CA ALA A 58 0.21 22.25 16.83
C ALA A 58 -1.09 23.05 16.98
N ASP A 59 -1.99 22.99 16.01
CA ASP A 59 -3.31 23.65 15.99
C ASP A 59 -4.26 22.88 15.05
N SER A 60 -4.86 21.82 15.57
CA SER A 60 -5.72 20.92 14.82
C SER A 60 -6.89 21.65 14.17
N SER A 61 -7.55 22.57 14.89
CA SER A 61 -8.70 23.32 14.38
C SER A 61 -8.32 24.16 13.16
N TRP A 62 -7.20 24.88 13.22
CA TRP A 62 -6.72 25.67 12.09
C TRP A 62 -6.28 24.78 10.93
N CYS A 63 -5.51 23.72 11.21
CA CYS A 63 -5.02 22.80 10.19
C CYS A 63 -6.17 22.17 9.40
N ARG A 64 -7.20 21.68 10.09
CA ARG A 64 -8.39 21.05 9.49
C ARG A 64 -9.26 22.04 8.71
N SER A 65 -9.31 23.30 9.11
CA SER A 65 -10.11 24.30 8.43
C SER A 65 -9.39 24.98 7.24
N ARG A 66 -8.04 25.05 7.25
CA ARG A 66 -7.28 25.84 6.29
C ARG A 66 -6.36 24.99 5.39
N VAL A 67 -5.76 23.92 5.92
CA VAL A 67 -4.77 23.12 5.17
C VAL A 67 -5.44 21.87 4.56
N LEU A 68 -6.18 21.11 5.34
CA LEU A 68 -6.79 19.87 4.89
C LEU A 68 -7.75 20.05 3.68
N PRO A 69 -8.55 21.13 3.56
CA PRO A 69 -9.40 21.35 2.39
C PRO A 69 -8.65 21.48 1.05
N LEU A 70 -7.35 21.80 1.08
CA LEU A 70 -6.50 21.85 -0.13
C LEU A 70 -6.30 20.47 -0.77
N SER A 71 -6.59 19.39 -0.05
CA SER A 71 -6.57 18.01 -0.55
C SER A 71 -7.63 17.74 -1.63
N ASN A 72 -8.62 18.63 -1.76
CA ASN A 72 -9.77 18.43 -2.64
C ASN A 72 -9.42 18.74 -4.11
N TRP A 73 -9.60 17.77 -4.99
CA TRP A 73 -9.34 17.85 -6.42
C TRP A 73 -10.33 18.70 -7.23
N THR A 74 -11.24 19.44 -6.59
CA THR A 74 -12.07 20.42 -7.29
C THR A 74 -11.25 21.57 -7.90
N ASP A 75 -10.08 21.88 -7.33
CA ASP A 75 -9.12 22.82 -7.88
C ASP A 75 -7.75 22.14 -7.99
N PRO A 76 -7.40 21.56 -9.15
CA PRO A 76 -6.12 20.88 -9.36
C PRO A 76 -4.89 21.76 -9.10
N LEU A 77 -4.97 23.06 -9.33
CA LEU A 77 -3.85 24.01 -9.09
C LEU A 77 -3.48 24.11 -7.60
N VAL A 78 -4.38 23.70 -6.72
CA VAL A 78 -4.18 23.67 -5.27
C VAL A 78 -3.93 22.24 -4.77
N ALA A 79 -4.69 21.30 -5.29
CA ALA A 79 -4.61 19.90 -4.85
C ALA A 79 -3.26 19.26 -5.24
N GLU A 80 -2.76 19.54 -6.42
CA GLU A 80 -1.49 18.96 -6.89
C GLU A 80 -0.30 19.37 -5.98
N PRO A 81 -0.03 20.67 -5.70
CA PRO A 81 0.99 21.06 -4.73
C PRO A 81 0.78 20.48 -3.34
N PHE A 82 -0.47 20.40 -2.86
CA PHE A 82 -0.78 19.78 -1.58
C PHE A 82 -0.36 18.30 -1.57
N TRP A 83 -0.77 17.52 -2.56
CA TRP A 83 -0.43 16.09 -2.62
C TRP A 83 1.06 15.84 -2.86
N TRP A 84 1.73 16.69 -3.64
CA TRP A 84 3.19 16.65 -3.73
C TRP A 84 3.85 16.76 -2.35
N GLY A 85 3.39 17.70 -1.53
CA GLY A 85 3.88 17.87 -0.16
C GLY A 85 3.58 16.68 0.74
N VAL A 86 2.33 16.26 0.78
CA VAL A 86 1.89 15.13 1.61
C VAL A 86 2.63 13.84 1.22
N LEU A 87 2.66 13.49 -0.04
CA LEU A 87 3.30 12.25 -0.52
C LEU A 87 4.82 12.26 -0.37
N SER A 88 5.47 13.44 -0.37
CA SER A 88 6.92 13.53 -0.15
C SER A 88 7.34 13.30 1.31
N TYR A 89 6.50 13.70 2.27
CA TYR A 89 6.87 13.71 3.70
C TYR A 89 5.80 13.02 4.57
N ALA A 90 5.09 12.09 4.00
CA ALA A 90 3.89 11.50 4.53
C ALA A 90 3.98 11.05 5.99
N ARG A 91 3.12 11.64 6.81
CA ARG A 91 2.70 11.12 8.11
C ARG A 91 1.23 11.40 8.28
N TRP A 92 0.49 10.44 8.77
CA TRP A 92 -0.91 10.56 9.06
C TRP A 92 -1.18 10.26 10.55
N ASN A 93 -2.35 10.60 11.02
CA ASN A 93 -2.93 10.17 12.26
C ASN A 93 -4.43 9.90 12.04
N ASP A 94 -5.06 9.19 12.95
CA ASP A 94 -6.47 8.79 12.83
C ASP A 94 -7.40 10.00 12.68
N GLY A 95 -7.09 11.11 13.34
CA GLY A 95 -7.86 12.34 13.24
C GLY A 95 -7.85 12.91 11.82
N LEU A 96 -6.68 13.06 11.19
CA LEU A 96 -6.57 13.53 9.81
C LEU A 96 -7.25 12.59 8.82
N VAL A 97 -7.15 11.27 9.04
CA VAL A 97 -7.82 10.26 8.22
C VAL A 97 -9.34 10.43 8.30
N ALA A 98 -9.88 10.53 9.51
CA ALA A 98 -11.32 10.71 9.76
C ALA A 98 -11.86 12.04 9.22
N ASP A 99 -11.06 13.13 9.26
CA ASP A 99 -11.45 14.47 8.82
C ASP A 99 -11.32 14.72 7.31
N GLY A 100 -10.98 13.68 6.52
CA GLY A 100 -11.06 13.75 5.06
C GLY A 100 -9.76 13.54 4.31
N LEU A 101 -8.61 13.36 4.96
CA LEU A 101 -7.34 13.05 4.28
C LEU A 101 -7.48 11.77 3.42
N LEU A 102 -8.12 10.73 3.96
CA LEU A 102 -8.37 9.48 3.25
C LEU A 102 -9.24 9.69 2.00
N ALA A 103 -10.31 10.46 2.11
CA ALA A 103 -11.18 10.74 0.97
C ALA A 103 -10.42 11.45 -0.16
N GLY A 104 -9.58 12.42 0.17
CA GLY A 104 -8.70 13.09 -0.78
C GLY A 104 -7.66 12.12 -1.39
N LEU A 105 -7.06 11.26 -0.58
CA LEU A 105 -6.09 10.25 -1.02
C LEU A 105 -6.72 9.25 -2.02
N ILE A 106 -7.96 8.81 -1.78
CA ILE A 106 -8.71 7.97 -2.71
C ILE A 106 -9.02 8.71 -4.02
N GLN A 107 -9.33 10.00 -3.97
CA GLN A 107 -9.53 10.79 -5.19
C GLN A 107 -8.24 10.95 -5.98
N THR A 108 -7.09 11.08 -5.31
CA THR A 108 -5.77 11.19 -5.93
C THR A 108 -5.45 10.01 -6.87
N ALA A 109 -6.06 8.85 -6.66
CA ALA A 109 -5.94 7.70 -7.57
C ALA A 109 -6.22 8.03 -9.05
N LYS A 110 -7.06 9.02 -9.33
CA LYS A 110 -7.41 9.47 -10.69
C LYS A 110 -6.43 10.48 -11.30
N HIS A 111 -5.50 10.95 -10.50
CA HIS A 111 -4.60 12.04 -10.84
C HIS A 111 -3.12 11.65 -10.68
N LEU A 112 -2.85 10.33 -10.56
CA LEU A 112 -1.48 9.84 -10.33
C LEU A 112 -0.56 10.06 -11.54
N ASP A 113 -1.10 10.32 -12.72
CA ASP A 113 -0.37 10.74 -13.91
C ASP A 113 0.29 12.12 -13.77
N ALA A 114 -0.17 12.96 -12.84
CA ALA A 114 0.47 14.25 -12.51
C ALA A 114 1.72 14.10 -11.61
N PHE A 115 2.01 12.90 -11.11
CA PHE A 115 3.07 12.60 -10.17
C PHE A 115 4.13 11.68 -10.78
N ASP A 116 5.33 11.70 -10.22
CA ASP A 116 6.33 10.73 -10.60
C ASP A 116 6.10 9.36 -9.94
N ASP A 117 6.94 8.41 -10.32
CA ASP A 117 6.83 7.02 -9.88
C ASP A 117 7.08 6.86 -8.36
N ASP A 118 7.87 7.77 -7.74
CA ASP A 118 8.12 7.76 -6.31
C ASP A 118 6.88 8.20 -5.52
N GLN A 119 6.22 9.29 -5.94
CA GLN A 119 4.96 9.71 -5.35
C GLN A 119 3.84 8.68 -5.54
N ALA A 120 3.76 8.03 -6.69
CA ALA A 120 2.78 6.96 -6.91
C ALA A 120 3.02 5.77 -5.97
N ARG A 121 4.29 5.39 -5.71
CA ARG A 121 4.62 4.38 -4.70
C ARG A 121 4.26 4.82 -3.29
N ARG A 122 4.53 6.09 -2.94
CA ARG A 122 4.20 6.65 -1.63
C ARG A 122 2.69 6.73 -1.40
N TRP A 123 1.92 7.08 -2.44
CA TRP A 123 0.47 7.02 -2.40
C TRP A 123 -0.02 5.61 -2.05
N ALA A 124 0.51 4.58 -2.70
CA ALA A 124 0.18 3.19 -2.43
C ALA A 124 0.55 2.79 -0.99
N GLY A 125 1.76 3.15 -0.52
CA GLY A 125 2.22 2.91 0.85
C GLY A 125 1.36 3.62 1.90
N PHE A 126 0.90 4.85 1.63
CA PHE A 126 -0.01 5.57 2.52
C PHE A 126 -1.32 4.83 2.73
N LEU A 127 -1.96 4.42 1.63
CA LEU A 127 -3.20 3.66 1.69
C LEU A 127 -3.02 2.30 2.37
N ALA A 128 -1.91 1.61 2.09
CA ALA A 128 -1.60 0.34 2.72
C ALA A 128 -1.43 0.49 4.24
N SER A 129 -0.67 1.50 4.67
CA SER A 129 -0.47 1.80 6.09
C SER A 129 -1.79 2.14 6.79
N ILE A 130 -2.65 2.96 6.18
CA ILE A 130 -3.99 3.26 6.72
C ILE A 130 -4.83 1.98 6.78
N ALA A 131 -4.81 1.13 5.75
CA ALA A 131 -5.61 -0.10 5.70
C ALA A 131 -5.24 -1.10 6.81
N VAL A 132 -3.97 -1.13 7.21
CA VAL A 132 -3.45 -2.08 8.21
C VAL A 132 -3.50 -1.51 9.63
N ARG A 133 -3.29 -0.20 9.81
CA ARG A 133 -3.03 0.39 11.14
C ARG A 133 -4.13 1.34 11.63
N CYS A 134 -5.04 1.82 10.76
CA CYS A 134 -6.09 2.75 11.15
C CYS A 134 -7.38 1.99 11.48
N GLU A 135 -7.92 2.22 12.67
CA GLU A 135 -9.15 1.54 13.12
C GLU A 135 -10.41 2.21 12.55
N ALA A 136 -10.37 3.50 12.32
CA ALA A 136 -11.55 4.26 11.88
C ALA A 136 -11.20 5.36 10.85
N PRO A 137 -11.76 5.29 9.62
CA PRO A 137 -12.75 4.31 9.14
C PRO A 137 -12.10 2.95 8.79
N PRO A 138 -12.77 1.82 9.02
CA PRO A 138 -12.23 0.50 8.70
C PRO A 138 -12.03 0.34 7.19
N ALA A 139 -10.98 -0.40 6.80
CA ALA A 139 -10.60 -0.58 5.40
C ALA A 139 -11.75 -1.13 4.54
N SER A 140 -12.58 -2.03 5.08
CA SER A 140 -13.78 -2.55 4.41
C SER A 140 -14.75 -1.49 3.89
N SER A 141 -14.74 -0.29 4.47
CA SER A 141 -15.67 0.78 4.08
C SER A 141 -15.22 1.58 2.86
N TRP A 142 -13.94 1.51 2.45
CA TRP A 142 -13.39 2.37 1.42
C TRP A 142 -12.52 1.67 0.36
N VAL A 143 -12.03 0.46 0.60
CA VAL A 143 -11.13 -0.25 -0.34
C VAL A 143 -11.76 -0.48 -1.71
N ASP A 144 -13.08 -0.67 -1.77
CA ASP A 144 -13.79 -0.82 -3.03
C ASP A 144 -13.88 0.47 -3.83
N GLU A 145 -14.13 1.59 -3.15
CA GLU A 145 -14.14 2.91 -3.78
C GLU A 145 -12.76 3.24 -4.35
N MET A 146 -11.70 2.99 -3.58
CA MET A 146 -10.33 3.14 -4.04
C MET A 146 -10.06 2.26 -5.27
N THR A 147 -10.40 0.97 -5.20
CA THR A 147 -10.22 0.02 -6.31
C THR A 147 -10.95 0.44 -7.57
N ALA A 148 -12.17 0.98 -7.44
CA ALA A 148 -12.95 1.46 -8.57
C ALA A 148 -12.34 2.71 -9.24
N LYS A 149 -11.62 3.55 -8.48
CA LYS A 149 -11.01 4.79 -8.96
C LYS A 149 -9.58 4.60 -9.48
N ALA A 150 -8.83 3.68 -8.88
CA ALA A 150 -7.44 3.39 -9.23
C ALA A 150 -7.35 2.63 -10.57
N GLY A 151 -6.35 2.94 -11.36
CA GLY A 151 -6.00 2.20 -12.56
C GLY A 151 -5.38 0.83 -12.23
N PRO A 152 -5.20 -0.04 -13.24
CA PRO A 152 -4.65 -1.39 -13.02
C PRO A 152 -3.27 -1.41 -12.38
N GLY A 153 -2.37 -0.50 -12.78
CA GLY A 153 -1.02 -0.38 -12.25
C GLY A 153 -1.02 0.10 -10.80
N GLU A 154 -1.87 1.07 -10.47
CA GLU A 154 -2.02 1.64 -9.14
C GLU A 154 -2.59 0.62 -8.15
N ARG A 155 -3.53 -0.22 -8.59
CA ARG A 155 -4.06 -1.32 -7.78
C ARG A 155 -2.99 -2.37 -7.47
N ALA A 156 -2.17 -2.73 -8.45
CA ALA A 156 -1.04 -3.65 -8.24
C ALA A 156 -0.04 -3.06 -7.23
N ARG A 157 0.38 -1.81 -7.40
CA ARG A 157 1.28 -1.11 -6.46
C ARG A 157 0.72 -1.04 -5.04
N TRP A 158 -0.59 -0.81 -4.90
CA TRP A 158 -1.23 -0.79 -3.59
C TRP A 158 -1.20 -2.16 -2.91
N ILE A 159 -1.45 -3.25 -3.66
CA ILE A 159 -1.38 -4.61 -3.14
C ILE A 159 0.06 -4.98 -2.73
N GLU A 160 1.06 -4.58 -3.52
CA GLU A 160 2.48 -4.76 -3.18
C GLU A 160 2.84 -4.01 -1.89
N ALA A 161 2.40 -2.74 -1.77
CA ALA A 161 2.60 -1.94 -0.57
C ALA A 161 1.89 -2.54 0.65
N LEU A 162 0.69 -3.10 0.47
CA LEU A 162 -0.04 -3.82 1.52
C LEU A 162 0.76 -5.04 2.03
N GLY A 163 1.38 -5.79 1.11
CA GLY A 163 2.25 -6.90 1.47
C GLY A 163 3.46 -6.44 2.31
N ASN A 164 4.08 -5.32 1.96
CA ASN A 164 5.20 -4.76 2.73
C ASN A 164 4.75 -4.34 4.14
N GLU A 165 3.59 -3.68 4.28
CA GLU A 165 3.04 -3.31 5.60
C GLU A 165 2.72 -4.53 6.47
N LEU A 166 2.22 -5.61 5.86
CA LEU A 166 1.91 -6.85 6.59
C LEU A 166 3.16 -7.60 7.07
N GLU A 167 4.30 -7.48 6.37
CA GLU A 167 5.58 -8.03 6.84
C GLU A 167 6.16 -7.24 8.04
N GLU A 168 5.79 -5.96 8.19
CA GLU A 168 6.29 -5.09 9.26
C GLU A 168 5.48 -5.15 10.56
N VAL A 169 4.30 -5.76 10.53
CA VAL A 169 3.42 -5.85 11.71
C VAL A 169 3.49 -7.24 12.35
N ASP A 170 3.02 -7.33 13.60
CA ASP A 170 2.89 -8.62 14.27
C ASP A 170 1.95 -9.56 13.48
N PRO A 171 2.25 -10.86 13.35
CA PRO A 171 1.38 -11.81 12.64
C PRO A 171 -0.08 -11.82 13.09
N THR A 172 -0.36 -11.48 14.36
CA THR A 172 -1.76 -11.37 14.86
C THR A 172 -2.51 -10.21 14.21
N VAL A 173 -1.82 -9.10 13.88
CA VAL A 173 -2.40 -7.99 13.12
C VAL A 173 -2.69 -8.44 11.69
N GLY A 174 -1.76 -9.15 11.05
CA GLY A 174 -1.96 -9.71 9.71
C GLY A 174 -3.16 -10.66 9.65
N ALA A 175 -3.33 -11.52 10.65
CA ALA A 175 -4.51 -12.39 10.78
C ALA A 175 -5.80 -11.57 10.94
N ALA A 176 -5.80 -10.55 11.81
CA ALA A 176 -6.95 -9.68 12.00
C ALA A 176 -7.32 -8.89 10.72
N VAL A 177 -6.34 -8.40 9.96
CA VAL A 177 -6.56 -7.75 8.66
C VAL A 177 -7.23 -8.70 7.68
N TRP A 178 -6.76 -9.95 7.62
CA TRP A 178 -7.38 -10.98 6.79
C TRP A 178 -8.83 -11.23 7.17
N ASP A 179 -9.10 -11.47 8.45
CA ASP A 179 -10.43 -11.86 8.94
C ASP A 179 -11.45 -10.72 8.86
N THR A 180 -11.00 -9.48 9.00
CA THR A 180 -11.92 -8.32 9.03
C THR A 180 -12.30 -7.81 7.66
N TRP A 181 -11.40 -7.88 6.66
CA TRP A 181 -11.71 -7.30 5.35
C TRP A 181 -10.94 -7.89 4.16
N LEU A 182 -9.68 -8.34 4.32
CA LEU A 182 -8.84 -8.69 3.18
C LEU A 182 -9.33 -9.95 2.46
N ALA A 183 -9.82 -10.97 3.18
CA ALA A 183 -10.37 -12.19 2.59
C ALA A 183 -11.60 -11.90 1.71
N GLU A 184 -12.50 -11.02 2.19
CA GLU A 184 -13.68 -10.62 1.41
C GLU A 184 -13.28 -9.76 0.21
N TYR A 185 -12.42 -8.76 0.41
CA TYR A 185 -11.87 -7.95 -0.67
C TYR A 185 -11.25 -8.85 -1.77
N TRP A 186 -10.36 -9.76 -1.40
CA TRP A 186 -9.73 -10.66 -2.37
C TRP A 186 -10.74 -11.56 -3.10
N THR A 187 -11.72 -12.13 -2.37
CA THR A 187 -12.81 -12.90 -2.97
C THR A 187 -13.57 -12.08 -4.02
N ARG A 188 -13.82 -10.81 -3.77
CA ARG A 188 -14.47 -9.91 -4.74
C ARG A 188 -13.57 -9.60 -5.92
N ARG A 189 -12.25 -9.43 -5.67
CA ARG A 189 -11.29 -9.22 -6.75
C ARG A 189 -11.22 -10.42 -7.71
N THR A 190 -11.26 -11.66 -7.22
CA THR A 190 -11.31 -12.85 -8.11
C THR A 190 -12.55 -12.87 -9.02
N ARG A 191 -13.61 -12.18 -8.62
CA ARG A 191 -14.84 -11.98 -9.42
C ARG A 191 -14.82 -10.70 -10.29
N SER A 192 -13.67 -10.02 -10.37
CA SER A 192 -13.51 -8.75 -11.07
C SER A 192 -14.40 -7.62 -10.53
N LEU A 193 -14.63 -7.56 -9.24
CA LEU A 193 -15.42 -6.52 -8.57
C LEU A 193 -14.53 -5.66 -7.64
N PRO A 194 -14.74 -4.34 -7.62
CA PRO A 194 -15.68 -3.51 -8.40
C PRO A 194 -15.16 -3.15 -9.81
N ALA A 195 -13.95 -3.56 -10.18
CA ALA A 195 -13.32 -3.34 -11.47
C ALA A 195 -12.72 -4.64 -12.01
N VAL A 196 -12.44 -4.71 -13.31
CA VAL A 196 -11.80 -5.88 -13.92
C VAL A 196 -10.44 -6.15 -13.26
N LEU A 197 -10.20 -7.40 -12.85
CA LEU A 197 -8.92 -7.85 -12.33
C LEU A 197 -7.88 -7.86 -13.48
N SER A 198 -6.82 -7.08 -13.35
CA SER A 198 -5.72 -7.07 -14.31
C SER A 198 -4.70 -8.17 -14.01
N GLN A 199 -3.86 -8.50 -15.01
CA GLN A 199 -2.76 -9.45 -14.80
C GLN A 199 -1.79 -8.96 -13.71
N ALA A 200 -1.39 -7.69 -13.76
CA ALA A 200 -0.48 -7.12 -12.76
C ALA A 200 -1.05 -7.19 -11.34
N GLU A 201 -2.36 -6.96 -11.19
CA GLU A 201 -3.04 -7.07 -9.90
C GLU A 201 -3.13 -8.52 -9.42
N ALA A 202 -3.40 -9.48 -10.33
CA ALA A 202 -3.39 -10.91 -9.99
C ALA A 202 -2.00 -11.38 -9.54
N ASP A 203 -0.95 -10.94 -10.22
CA ASP A 203 0.44 -11.24 -9.89
C ASP A 203 0.83 -10.62 -8.53
N ALA A 204 0.43 -9.37 -8.25
CA ALA A 204 0.64 -8.71 -6.96
C ALA A 204 -0.09 -9.43 -5.80
N LEU A 205 -1.32 -9.91 -6.02
CA LEU A 205 -2.05 -10.73 -5.04
C LEU A 205 -1.30 -12.05 -4.77
N ALA A 206 -0.69 -12.66 -5.78
CA ALA A 206 0.13 -13.85 -5.57
C ALA A 206 1.42 -13.54 -4.79
N VAL A 207 2.03 -12.37 -4.97
CA VAL A 207 3.19 -11.91 -4.17
C VAL A 207 2.78 -11.65 -2.72
N LEU A 208 1.56 -11.17 -2.49
CA LEU A 208 1.00 -10.92 -1.15
C LEU A 208 0.75 -12.22 -0.37
N ALA A 209 0.29 -13.30 -1.04
CA ALA A 209 -0.12 -14.54 -0.39
C ALA A 209 0.90 -15.10 0.63
N PRO A 210 2.19 -15.34 0.27
CA PRO A 210 3.16 -15.91 1.19
C PRO A 210 3.63 -14.96 2.30
N ARG A 211 3.19 -13.70 2.32
CA ARG A 211 3.46 -12.71 3.39
C ARG A 211 2.40 -12.75 4.49
N LEU A 212 1.32 -13.51 4.26
CA LEU A 212 0.29 -13.75 5.27
C LEU A 212 0.76 -14.83 6.28
N PRO A 213 0.25 -14.83 7.51
CA PRO A 213 0.43 -15.94 8.43
C PRO A 213 -0.01 -17.27 7.82
N ALA A 214 0.56 -18.39 8.26
CA ALA A 214 0.40 -19.69 7.58
C ALA A 214 -1.05 -20.13 7.36
N GLU A 215 -1.94 -19.90 8.34
CA GLU A 215 -3.37 -20.25 8.22
C GLU A 215 -4.05 -19.40 7.12
N GLN A 216 -3.78 -18.11 7.09
CA GLN A 216 -4.30 -17.17 6.10
C GLN A 216 -3.70 -17.42 4.71
N PHE A 217 -2.42 -17.80 4.65
CA PHE A 217 -1.82 -18.28 3.40
C PHE A 217 -2.58 -19.49 2.83
N VAL A 218 -2.84 -20.51 3.63
CA VAL A 218 -3.61 -21.70 3.22
C VAL A 218 -4.96 -21.29 2.61
N ALA A 219 -5.70 -20.39 3.28
CA ALA A 219 -6.96 -19.87 2.76
C ALA A 219 -6.80 -19.08 1.44
N SER A 220 -5.72 -18.30 1.31
CA SER A 220 -5.44 -17.48 0.12
C SER A 220 -5.10 -18.29 -1.12
N VAL A 221 -4.52 -19.49 -0.99
CA VAL A 221 -4.12 -20.33 -2.14
C VAL A 221 -5.29 -20.60 -3.09
N THR A 222 -6.47 -20.90 -2.57
CA THR A 222 -7.66 -21.12 -3.41
C THR A 222 -8.08 -19.84 -4.14
N LEU A 223 -7.87 -18.67 -3.54
CA LEU A 223 -8.15 -17.38 -4.21
C LEU A 223 -7.11 -17.08 -5.30
N VAL A 224 -5.84 -17.42 -5.10
CA VAL A 224 -4.81 -17.32 -6.15
C VAL A 224 -5.14 -18.26 -7.30
N GLU A 225 -5.50 -19.51 -7.03
CA GLU A 225 -5.89 -20.51 -8.04
C GLU A 225 -7.11 -20.08 -8.87
N ALA A 226 -7.96 -19.18 -8.35
CA ALA A 226 -9.09 -18.61 -9.08
C ALA A 226 -8.69 -17.46 -10.02
N THR A 227 -7.41 -17.11 -10.13
CA THR A 227 -6.88 -16.03 -10.98
C THR A 227 -5.95 -16.57 -12.06
N SER A 228 -5.51 -15.68 -12.96
CA SER A 228 -4.45 -15.96 -13.93
C SER A 228 -3.04 -15.62 -13.42
N ALA A 229 -2.87 -15.51 -12.09
CA ALA A 229 -1.58 -15.17 -11.48
C ALA A 229 -0.47 -16.10 -11.93
N ARG A 230 0.72 -15.54 -12.14
CA ARG A 230 1.91 -16.23 -12.65
C ARG A 230 3.16 -15.75 -11.90
N LEU A 231 4.24 -16.48 -12.05
CA LEU A 231 5.55 -15.96 -11.66
C LEU A 231 5.96 -14.83 -12.62
N ASP A 232 6.45 -13.74 -12.08
CA ASP A 232 7.20 -12.77 -12.85
C ASP A 232 8.53 -13.36 -13.32
N SER A 233 9.26 -12.64 -14.18
CA SER A 233 10.54 -13.11 -14.72
C SER A 233 11.60 -13.44 -13.66
N TYR A 234 11.49 -12.89 -12.47
CA TYR A 234 12.43 -13.05 -11.35
C TYR A 234 11.91 -13.93 -10.22
N GLY A 235 10.64 -14.36 -10.27
CA GLY A 235 10.04 -15.26 -9.29
C GLY A 235 9.73 -14.59 -7.95
N GLU A 236 9.31 -13.34 -7.94
CA GLU A 236 9.13 -12.55 -6.71
C GLU A 236 8.20 -13.23 -5.71
N ALA A 237 7.05 -13.74 -6.16
CA ALA A 237 6.14 -14.47 -5.28
C ALA A 237 6.81 -15.67 -4.59
N SER A 238 7.75 -16.35 -5.25
CA SER A 238 8.48 -17.47 -4.67
C SER A 238 9.51 -17.03 -3.61
N ARG A 239 10.02 -15.79 -3.67
CA ARG A 239 10.99 -15.29 -2.68
C ARG A 239 10.40 -15.20 -1.29
N HIS A 240 9.14 -14.81 -1.19
CA HIS A 240 8.43 -14.69 0.08
C HIS A 240 7.96 -16.03 0.67
N VAL A 241 8.04 -17.13 -0.09
CA VAL A 241 7.80 -18.47 0.47
C VAL A 241 8.95 -18.82 1.41
N SER A 242 8.72 -18.72 2.72
CA SER A 242 9.71 -19.03 3.75
C SER A 242 9.86 -20.54 3.96
N ASP A 243 10.96 -20.93 4.59
CA ASP A 243 11.17 -22.32 5.01
C ASP A 243 10.13 -22.75 6.05
N ASP A 244 9.76 -21.87 6.97
CA ASP A 244 8.73 -22.13 7.97
C ASP A 244 7.36 -22.37 7.33
N LEU A 245 7.03 -21.61 6.27
CA LEU A 245 5.79 -21.82 5.53
C LEU A 245 5.79 -23.19 4.83
N ILE A 246 6.93 -23.60 4.25
CA ILE A 246 7.08 -24.94 3.65
C ILE A 246 6.93 -26.04 4.71
N GLU A 247 7.45 -25.84 5.92
CA GLU A 247 7.29 -26.80 7.01
C GLU A 247 5.84 -26.90 7.50
N ALA A 248 5.17 -25.75 7.61
CA ALA A 248 3.80 -25.66 8.15
C ALA A 248 2.74 -26.19 7.16
N CYS A 249 2.87 -25.88 5.85
CA CYS A 249 1.81 -26.14 4.87
C CYS A 249 2.36 -26.50 3.48
N SER A 250 3.23 -27.53 3.42
CA SER A 250 3.94 -27.96 2.20
C SER A 250 2.99 -28.28 1.03
N VAL A 251 1.83 -28.86 1.28
CA VAL A 251 0.85 -29.20 0.23
C VAL A 251 0.31 -27.93 -0.43
N GLU A 252 -0.07 -26.94 0.36
CA GLU A 252 -0.60 -25.67 -0.13
C GLU A 252 0.48 -24.85 -0.82
N VAL A 253 1.70 -24.83 -0.31
CA VAL A 253 2.86 -24.21 -1.00
C VAL A 253 3.08 -24.90 -2.34
N GLY A 254 3.02 -26.22 -2.40
CA GLY A 254 3.15 -26.98 -3.65
C GLY A 254 2.03 -26.65 -4.65
N ARG A 255 0.78 -26.54 -4.22
CA ARG A 255 -0.35 -26.11 -5.07
C ARG A 255 -0.14 -24.70 -5.60
N PHE A 256 0.20 -23.76 -4.71
CA PHE A 256 0.48 -22.36 -5.03
C PHE A 256 1.55 -22.22 -6.11
N LEU A 257 2.74 -22.80 -5.90
CA LEU A 257 3.83 -22.75 -6.87
C LEU A 257 3.49 -23.46 -8.17
N THR A 258 2.77 -24.59 -8.11
CA THR A 258 2.31 -25.31 -9.30
C THR A 258 1.38 -24.44 -10.15
N HIS A 259 0.43 -23.74 -9.53
CA HIS A 259 -0.48 -22.83 -10.22
C HIS A 259 0.28 -21.72 -10.94
N LEU A 260 1.16 -21.02 -10.21
CA LEU A 260 1.94 -19.92 -10.77
C LEU A 260 2.84 -20.40 -11.94
N MET A 261 3.55 -21.50 -11.77
CA MET A 261 4.41 -22.06 -12.82
C MET A 261 3.62 -22.50 -14.06
N LYS A 262 2.41 -23.05 -13.91
CA LYS A 262 1.55 -23.44 -15.03
C LYS A 262 1.10 -22.24 -15.86
N ASN A 263 0.86 -21.09 -15.22
CA ASN A 263 0.42 -19.87 -15.89
C ASN A 263 1.57 -19.04 -16.45
N THR A 264 2.82 -19.33 -16.01
CA THR A 264 4.01 -18.62 -16.48
C THR A 264 4.33 -19.00 -17.91
N SER A 265 4.52 -17.98 -18.75
CA SER A 265 4.94 -18.11 -20.15
C SER A 265 6.14 -17.19 -20.40
N GLY A 266 7.04 -17.63 -21.28
CA GLY A 266 8.26 -16.88 -21.62
C GLY A 266 9.48 -17.26 -20.77
N GLN A 267 10.49 -16.39 -20.78
CA GLN A 267 11.77 -16.66 -20.15
C GLN A 267 11.69 -16.39 -18.64
N PHE A 268 12.05 -17.37 -17.85
CA PHE A 268 12.07 -17.32 -16.39
C PHE A 268 13.51 -17.32 -15.87
N TRP A 269 13.87 -16.30 -15.10
CA TRP A 269 15.19 -16.11 -14.53
C TRP A 269 15.26 -16.38 -13.01
N GLY A 270 14.09 -16.53 -12.35
CA GLY A 270 13.96 -16.71 -10.90
C GLY A 270 14.34 -18.10 -10.37
N GLY A 271 14.95 -18.96 -11.19
CA GLY A 271 15.31 -20.33 -10.80
C GLY A 271 16.25 -20.42 -9.61
N TYR A 272 17.08 -19.40 -9.39
CA TYR A 272 18.03 -19.37 -8.28
C TYR A 272 17.34 -19.48 -6.91
N ASP A 273 16.26 -18.73 -6.69
CA ASP A 273 15.49 -18.74 -5.44
C ASP A 273 14.45 -19.88 -5.41
N LEU A 274 13.86 -20.20 -6.55
CA LEU A 274 12.76 -21.17 -6.66
C LEU A 274 13.24 -22.62 -6.53
N VAL A 275 14.36 -23.00 -7.20
CA VAL A 275 14.84 -24.38 -7.26
C VAL A 275 15.11 -25.00 -5.89
N PRO A 276 15.80 -24.34 -4.94
CA PRO A 276 15.98 -24.88 -3.59
C PRO A 276 14.67 -25.19 -2.88
N LYS A 277 13.67 -24.31 -3.01
CA LYS A 277 12.34 -24.47 -2.39
C LYS A 277 11.59 -25.65 -3.00
N LEU A 278 11.62 -25.79 -4.33
CA LEU A 278 11.00 -26.94 -5.01
C LEU A 278 11.66 -28.26 -4.60
N LYS A 279 12.99 -28.32 -4.52
CA LYS A 279 13.73 -29.51 -4.06
C LYS A 279 13.34 -29.88 -2.62
N ARG A 280 13.20 -28.87 -1.74
CA ARG A 280 12.76 -29.08 -0.37
C ARG A 280 11.32 -29.63 -0.29
N LEU A 281 10.41 -29.10 -1.12
CA LEU A 281 9.05 -29.58 -1.21
C LEU A 281 8.98 -31.04 -1.66
N VAL A 282 9.67 -31.40 -2.76
CA VAL A 282 9.60 -32.77 -3.29
C VAL A 282 10.30 -33.81 -2.41
N ALA A 283 11.12 -33.39 -1.46
CA ALA A 283 11.71 -34.24 -0.44
C ALA A 283 10.72 -34.61 0.68
N LYS A 284 9.59 -33.87 0.79
CA LYS A 284 8.55 -34.17 1.77
C LYS A 284 7.58 -35.23 1.24
N PRO A 285 6.90 -36.00 2.14
CA PRO A 285 5.83 -36.90 1.74
C PRO A 285 4.71 -36.15 1.00
N GLY A 286 4.28 -36.65 -0.15
CA GLY A 286 3.20 -36.00 -0.93
C GLY A 286 3.21 -36.43 -2.40
N ASP A 287 2.13 -36.08 -3.10
CA ASP A 287 2.07 -36.24 -4.56
C ASP A 287 2.56 -34.97 -5.24
N TRP A 288 3.79 -34.99 -5.72
CA TRP A 288 4.45 -33.87 -6.37
C TRP A 288 4.50 -34.00 -7.90
N LYS A 289 3.67 -34.85 -8.51
CA LYS A 289 3.66 -35.07 -9.95
C LYS A 289 3.37 -33.78 -10.71
N SER A 290 2.28 -33.08 -10.38
CA SER A 290 1.93 -31.80 -11.04
C SER A 290 2.97 -30.71 -10.83
N LEU A 291 3.63 -30.66 -9.66
CA LEU A 291 4.70 -29.70 -9.38
C LEU A 291 5.92 -29.98 -10.27
N ARG A 292 6.35 -31.25 -10.41
CA ARG A 292 7.48 -31.66 -11.26
C ARG A 292 7.20 -31.36 -12.74
N GLU A 293 5.98 -31.64 -13.21
CA GLU A 293 5.54 -31.32 -14.58
C GLU A 293 5.57 -29.82 -14.85
N ALA A 294 5.10 -28.99 -13.90
CA ALA A 294 5.11 -27.56 -14.03
C ALA A 294 6.56 -26.98 -14.02
N ALA A 295 7.42 -27.50 -13.15
CA ALA A 295 8.84 -27.13 -13.08
C ALA A 295 9.58 -27.46 -14.39
N LEU A 296 9.33 -28.64 -14.94
CA LEU A 296 9.97 -29.09 -16.21
C LEU A 296 9.59 -28.16 -17.37
N ARG A 297 8.37 -27.62 -17.41
CA ARG A 297 7.94 -26.62 -18.43
C ARG A 297 8.77 -25.34 -18.38
N LEU A 298 9.29 -24.98 -17.23
CA LEU A 298 10.21 -23.84 -17.04
C LEU A 298 11.69 -24.25 -17.15
N SER A 299 11.98 -25.47 -17.64
CA SER A 299 13.34 -26.03 -17.72
C SER A 299 14.02 -26.22 -16.37
N ILE A 300 13.25 -26.42 -15.30
CA ILE A 300 13.73 -26.70 -13.94
C ILE A 300 13.70 -28.22 -13.73
N ASP A 301 14.88 -28.82 -13.56
CA ASP A 301 15.02 -30.22 -13.23
C ASP A 301 14.99 -30.44 -11.71
N LEU A 302 14.08 -31.31 -11.26
CA LEU A 302 13.89 -31.71 -9.86
C LEU A 302 14.20 -33.20 -9.64
N SER A 303 15.00 -33.81 -10.56
CA SER A 303 15.47 -35.18 -10.39
C SER A 303 16.46 -35.32 -9.23
#